data_3ce6eaf571c4d57d96e982741e711e10
#
_entry.id   3ce6eaf571c4d57d96e982741e711e10
#
_cell.length_a   1.000
_cell.length_b   1.000
_cell.length_c   1.000
_cell.angle_alpha   90.00
_cell.angle_beta   90.00
_cell.angle_gamma   90.00
#
_symmetry.space_group_name_H-M   'P 1'
#
loop_
_entity.id
_entity.type
_entity.pdbx_description
1 polymer ?
#
loop_
_entity_poly.entity_id
_entity_poly.type
_entity_poly.pdbx_seq_one_letter_code
_entity_poly.pdbx_strand_id
1 'polypeptide(L)'
;MAESAGGAGVALQLAVAAAGLGLIALACWPIPGRGTRPGAYLAGSFGDPLKDFFARFGGLAMAILALICVYRLADFVLNIMGPFYIDLGFSRTEIAEVRKVFGVVVSSAGVIVGGFCVAKLGIVRTMVIGAFASPVSNLVFAWLAAQGPEVSALVVAIGVDNFASGFAGTALIAYMSSLTSVGFTATQYALFSSLYALPGKLIASQSGRLVEAGARSAEDGGFTAVFKPLFERLPAGSLAEGAATSGVTPAALGAGYFAFFLYSTVIGVFAVLLAFYVAKRQPQAEADAAEKEAEAQPS
;
A
#
# COMPACT_ATOMS: atom_id res chain seq x y z
N MET A 1 -10.83 -29.78 -6.36
CA MET A 1 -11.98 -29.05 -5.73
C MET A 1 -11.60 -27.79 -4.95
N ALA A 2 -10.33 -27.57 -4.59
CA ALA A 2 -9.89 -26.33 -3.89
C ALA A 2 -9.77 -25.11 -4.82
N GLU A 3 -9.48 -25.29 -6.11
CA GLU A 3 -9.34 -24.18 -7.09
C GLU A 3 -10.65 -23.45 -7.38
N SER A 4 -11.78 -24.15 -7.36
CA SER A 4 -13.10 -23.53 -7.59
C SER A 4 -13.56 -22.65 -6.43
N ALA A 5 -13.17 -22.96 -5.20
CA ALA A 5 -13.54 -22.18 -4.02
C ALA A 5 -12.86 -20.81 -3.96
N GLY A 6 -11.62 -20.69 -4.49
CA GLY A 6 -10.89 -19.44 -4.53
C GLY A 6 -11.40 -18.45 -5.56
N GLY A 7 -11.84 -18.93 -6.71
CA GLY A 7 -12.47 -18.11 -7.75
C GLY A 7 -13.84 -17.57 -7.32
N ALA A 8 -14.63 -18.41 -6.64
CA ALA A 8 -15.94 -18.02 -6.10
C ALA A 8 -15.82 -16.92 -5.02
N GLY A 9 -14.78 -16.95 -4.18
CA GLY A 9 -14.54 -15.92 -3.16
C GLY A 9 -14.22 -14.56 -3.77
N VAL A 10 -13.37 -14.52 -4.79
CA VAL A 10 -13.05 -13.27 -5.51
C VAL A 10 -14.27 -12.76 -6.28
N ALA A 11 -15.00 -13.64 -6.95
CA ALA A 11 -16.23 -13.26 -7.65
C ALA A 11 -17.28 -12.69 -6.69
N LEU A 12 -17.44 -13.28 -5.49
CA LEU A 12 -18.33 -12.75 -4.45
C LEU A 12 -17.89 -11.37 -3.97
N GLN A 13 -16.60 -11.16 -3.72
CA GLN A 13 -16.06 -9.84 -3.30
C GLN A 13 -16.29 -8.77 -4.35
N LEU A 14 -16.03 -9.10 -5.63
CA LEU A 14 -16.28 -8.19 -6.75
C LEU A 14 -17.78 -7.92 -6.92
N ALA A 15 -18.63 -8.92 -6.75
CA ALA A 15 -20.09 -8.77 -6.83
C ALA A 15 -20.60 -7.87 -5.70
N VAL A 16 -20.13 -8.04 -4.48
CA VAL A 16 -20.47 -7.17 -3.33
C VAL A 16 -20.00 -5.74 -3.56
N ALA A 17 -18.78 -5.56 -4.05
CA ALA A 17 -18.24 -4.24 -4.38
C ALA A 17 -19.05 -3.58 -5.52
N ALA A 18 -19.37 -4.32 -6.57
CA ALA A 18 -20.20 -3.82 -7.68
C ALA A 18 -21.63 -3.49 -7.23
N ALA A 19 -22.24 -4.32 -6.38
CA ALA A 19 -23.54 -4.05 -5.78
C ALA A 19 -23.52 -2.80 -4.91
N GLY A 20 -22.49 -2.61 -4.10
CA GLY A 20 -22.30 -1.41 -3.30
C GLY A 20 -22.17 -0.15 -4.17
N LEU A 21 -21.36 -0.20 -5.22
CA LEU A 21 -21.23 0.90 -6.18
C LEU A 21 -22.54 1.15 -6.94
N GLY A 22 -23.26 0.10 -7.30
CA GLY A 22 -24.58 0.20 -7.94
C GLY A 22 -25.63 0.87 -7.04
N LEU A 23 -25.64 0.52 -5.75
CA LEU A 23 -26.54 1.16 -4.77
C LEU A 23 -26.19 2.63 -4.56
N ILE A 24 -24.90 2.99 -4.51
CA ILE A 24 -24.47 4.39 -4.46
C ILE A 24 -24.90 5.14 -5.71
N ALA A 25 -24.68 4.57 -6.89
CA ALA A 25 -25.09 5.17 -8.15
C ALA A 25 -26.62 5.37 -8.23
N LEU A 26 -27.40 4.38 -7.79
CA LEU A 26 -28.86 4.49 -7.69
C LEU A 26 -29.31 5.55 -6.69
N ALA A 27 -28.64 5.62 -5.53
CA ALA A 27 -28.92 6.64 -4.51
C ALA A 27 -28.54 8.05 -5.00
N CYS A 28 -27.55 8.18 -5.88
CA CYS A 28 -27.16 9.44 -6.54
C CYS A 28 -28.05 9.80 -7.73
N TRP A 29 -28.93 8.89 -8.19
CA TRP A 29 -29.78 9.13 -9.37
C TRP A 29 -30.86 10.18 -9.06
N PRO A 30 -30.98 11.24 -9.87
CA PRO A 30 -31.96 12.29 -9.64
C PRO A 30 -33.40 11.78 -9.85
N ILE A 31 -34.25 11.88 -8.81
CA ILE A 31 -35.67 11.52 -8.88
C ILE A 31 -36.48 12.80 -9.19
N PRO A 32 -37.11 12.91 -10.35
CA PRO A 32 -37.93 14.09 -10.69
C PRO A 32 -39.09 14.30 -9.70
N GLY A 33 -39.30 15.52 -9.28
CA GLY A 33 -40.53 15.91 -8.55
C GLY A 33 -40.51 15.79 -7.02
N ARG A 34 -39.42 15.38 -6.34
CA ARG A 34 -39.32 15.33 -4.86
C ARG A 34 -38.40 16.42 -4.31
N GLY A 35 -38.85 17.14 -3.27
CA GLY A 35 -38.15 18.25 -2.63
C GLY A 35 -36.85 17.83 -1.86
N THR A 36 -36.85 16.65 -1.25
CA THR A 36 -35.67 16.05 -0.62
C THR A 36 -35.31 14.78 -1.39
N ARG A 37 -34.19 14.82 -2.09
CA ARG A 37 -33.70 13.70 -2.92
C ARG A 37 -32.52 13.05 -2.23
N PRO A 38 -32.56 11.76 -1.88
CA PRO A 38 -31.36 11.05 -1.38
C PRO A 38 -30.15 11.22 -2.31
N GLY A 39 -30.38 11.21 -3.64
CA GLY A 39 -29.35 11.45 -4.65
C GLY A 39 -28.79 12.88 -4.62
N ALA A 40 -29.59 13.89 -4.33
CA ALA A 40 -29.10 15.28 -4.18
C ALA A 40 -28.22 15.44 -2.93
N TYR A 41 -28.58 14.76 -1.82
CA TYR A 41 -27.77 14.74 -0.61
C TYR A 41 -26.43 14.05 -0.85
N LEU A 42 -26.44 12.90 -1.51
CA LEU A 42 -25.20 12.17 -1.85
C LEU A 42 -24.36 12.91 -2.90
N ALA A 43 -24.98 13.55 -3.88
CA ALA A 43 -24.28 14.40 -4.83
C ALA A 43 -23.60 15.58 -4.16
N GLY A 44 -24.28 16.26 -3.21
CA GLY A 44 -23.69 17.33 -2.41
C GLY A 44 -22.60 16.82 -1.44
N SER A 45 -22.81 15.64 -0.85
CA SER A 45 -21.86 15.08 0.11
C SER A 45 -20.60 14.49 -0.52
N PHE A 46 -20.67 13.95 -1.73
CA PHE A 46 -19.53 13.32 -2.43
C PHE A 46 -19.17 14.04 -3.73
N GLY A 47 -20.16 14.48 -4.50
CA GLY A 47 -19.96 15.09 -5.80
C GLY A 47 -19.31 16.47 -5.71
N ASP A 48 -19.78 17.32 -4.84
CA ASP A 48 -19.24 18.67 -4.68
C ASP A 48 -17.82 18.70 -4.10
N PRO A 49 -17.46 17.89 -3.07
CA PRO A 49 -16.09 17.75 -2.64
C PRO A 49 -15.12 17.27 -3.72
N LEU A 50 -15.56 16.33 -4.59
CA LEU A 50 -14.76 15.87 -5.71
C LEU A 50 -14.64 16.94 -6.79
N LYS A 51 -15.72 17.64 -7.15
CA LYS A 51 -15.69 18.74 -8.11
C LYS A 51 -14.74 19.85 -7.65
N ASP A 52 -14.77 20.24 -6.36
CA ASP A 52 -13.85 21.22 -5.77
C ASP A 52 -12.41 20.76 -5.92
N PHE A 53 -12.12 19.49 -5.58
CA PHE A 53 -10.80 18.92 -5.73
C PHE A 53 -10.30 18.95 -7.19
N PHE A 54 -11.15 18.51 -8.14
CA PHE A 54 -10.81 18.55 -9.56
C PHE A 54 -10.69 19.97 -10.10
N ALA A 55 -11.45 20.92 -9.60
CA ALA A 55 -11.33 22.33 -10.00
C ALA A 55 -10.00 22.92 -9.54
N ARG A 56 -9.55 22.62 -8.30
CA ARG A 56 -8.29 23.12 -7.76
C ARG A 56 -7.04 22.52 -8.42
N PHE A 57 -7.05 21.21 -8.68
CA PHE A 57 -5.86 20.51 -9.19
C PHE A 57 -5.92 20.20 -10.69
N GLY A 58 -7.05 20.43 -11.35
CA GLY A 58 -7.20 20.28 -12.81
C GLY A 58 -6.70 18.92 -13.32
N GLY A 59 -5.84 18.96 -14.33
CA GLY A 59 -5.25 17.74 -14.92
C GLY A 59 -4.35 16.94 -13.97
N LEU A 60 -3.86 17.55 -12.87
CA LEU A 60 -3.04 16.87 -11.88
C LEU A 60 -3.86 16.06 -10.89
N ALA A 61 -5.16 16.34 -10.73
CA ALA A 61 -6.04 15.69 -9.76
C ALA A 61 -6.00 14.17 -9.84
N MET A 62 -6.07 13.61 -11.05
CA MET A 62 -6.00 12.16 -11.26
C MET A 62 -4.66 11.56 -10.85
N ALA A 63 -3.56 12.26 -11.09
CA ALA A 63 -2.23 11.81 -10.68
C ALA A 63 -2.08 11.82 -9.14
N ILE A 64 -2.65 12.81 -8.47
CA ILE A 64 -2.69 12.89 -6.99
C ILE A 64 -3.52 11.72 -6.42
N LEU A 65 -4.71 11.46 -6.95
CA LEU A 65 -5.54 10.33 -6.51
C LEU A 65 -4.86 8.98 -6.78
N ALA A 66 -4.22 8.83 -7.94
CA ALA A 66 -3.44 7.64 -8.26
C ALA A 66 -2.26 7.47 -7.29
N LEU A 67 -1.56 8.57 -6.94
CA LEU A 67 -0.49 8.53 -5.95
C LEU A 67 -1.00 8.06 -4.58
N ILE A 68 -2.10 8.63 -4.08
CA ILE A 68 -2.71 8.21 -2.81
C ILE A 68 -3.06 6.71 -2.85
N CYS A 69 -3.62 6.25 -3.96
CA CYS A 69 -4.00 4.86 -4.17
C CYS A 69 -2.79 3.90 -4.12
N VAL A 70 -1.67 4.26 -4.79
CA VAL A 70 -0.52 3.36 -4.92
C VAL A 70 0.55 3.56 -3.85
N TYR A 71 0.51 4.68 -3.11
CA TYR A 71 1.57 5.08 -2.18
C TYR A 71 1.95 4.00 -1.17
N ARG A 72 0.97 3.25 -0.68
CA ARG A 72 1.17 2.12 0.24
C ARG A 72 0.72 0.78 -0.36
N LEU A 73 0.59 0.72 -1.67
CA LEU A 73 0.16 -0.51 -2.33
C LEU A 73 1.16 -1.66 -2.11
N ALA A 74 2.44 -1.33 -2.05
CA ALA A 74 3.49 -2.30 -1.77
C ALA A 74 3.43 -2.88 -0.33
N ASP A 75 2.69 -2.25 0.59
CA ASP A 75 2.47 -2.76 1.95
C ASP A 75 1.52 -3.98 1.99
N PHE A 76 0.95 -4.42 0.86
CA PHE A 76 0.20 -5.68 0.79
C PHE A 76 1.04 -6.90 1.20
N VAL A 77 2.37 -6.77 1.14
CA VAL A 77 3.35 -7.70 1.70
C VAL A 77 3.04 -8.07 3.15
N LEU A 78 2.53 -7.14 3.94
CA LEU A 78 2.30 -7.34 5.38
C LEU A 78 1.36 -8.53 5.70
N ASN A 79 0.50 -8.92 4.78
CA ASN A 79 -0.40 -10.06 4.98
C ASN A 79 0.33 -11.42 4.99
N ILE A 80 1.46 -11.53 4.28
CA ILE A 80 2.23 -12.78 4.19
C ILE A 80 3.31 -12.88 5.27
N MET A 81 3.56 -11.82 6.04
CA MET A 81 4.67 -11.77 6.99
C MET A 81 4.57 -12.82 8.10
N GLY A 82 3.36 -13.13 8.59
CA GLY A 82 3.15 -14.16 9.60
C GLY A 82 3.62 -15.54 9.13
N PRO A 83 3.05 -16.09 8.05
CA PRO A 83 3.54 -17.32 7.42
C PRO A 83 5.03 -17.25 7.07
N PHE A 84 5.50 -16.17 6.44
CA PHE A 84 6.90 -16.01 6.04
C PHE A 84 7.90 -16.21 7.19
N TYR A 85 7.67 -15.59 8.34
CA TYR A 85 8.58 -15.74 9.49
C TYR A 85 8.57 -17.16 10.04
N ILE A 86 7.39 -17.80 10.10
CA ILE A 86 7.27 -19.17 10.58
C ILE A 86 7.93 -20.15 9.62
N ASP A 87 7.67 -20.00 8.32
CA ASP A 87 8.26 -20.82 7.27
C ASP A 87 9.78 -20.69 7.26
N LEU A 88 10.31 -19.47 7.47
CA LEU A 88 11.75 -19.23 7.52
C LEU A 88 12.42 -19.94 8.73
N GLY A 89 11.64 -20.26 9.79
CA GLY A 89 12.08 -21.02 10.95
C GLY A 89 12.12 -20.23 12.26
N PHE A 90 11.58 -19.01 12.28
CA PHE A 90 11.47 -18.25 13.53
C PHE A 90 10.37 -18.81 14.44
N SER A 91 10.64 -18.89 15.73
CA SER A 91 9.63 -19.23 16.73
C SER A 91 8.61 -18.09 16.90
N ARG A 92 7.40 -18.45 17.30
CA ARG A 92 6.34 -17.46 17.59
C ARG A 92 6.73 -16.48 18.68
N THR A 93 7.58 -16.92 19.64
CA THR A 93 8.07 -16.09 20.73
C THR A 93 9.04 -15.04 20.22
N GLU A 94 10.05 -15.42 19.43
CA GLU A 94 10.99 -14.47 18.80
C GLU A 94 10.27 -13.43 17.97
N ILE A 95 9.33 -13.86 17.13
CA ILE A 95 8.52 -12.94 16.32
C ILE A 95 7.74 -11.97 17.21
N ALA A 96 7.12 -12.47 18.29
CA ALA A 96 6.32 -11.65 19.18
C ALA A 96 7.16 -10.63 19.97
N GLU A 97 8.31 -11.02 20.46
CA GLU A 97 9.22 -10.14 21.19
C GLU A 97 9.72 -9.00 20.32
N VAL A 98 10.20 -9.32 19.11
CA VAL A 98 10.71 -8.29 18.20
C VAL A 98 9.57 -7.37 17.71
N ARG A 99 8.42 -7.92 17.35
CA ARG A 99 7.32 -7.09 16.80
C ARG A 99 6.61 -6.24 17.83
N LYS A 100 6.31 -6.78 19.03
CA LYS A 100 5.44 -6.11 20.00
C LYS A 100 6.12 -4.94 20.72
N VAL A 101 7.36 -5.10 21.14
CA VAL A 101 8.06 -4.08 21.90
C VAL A 101 8.92 -3.22 20.98
N PHE A 102 9.89 -3.84 20.32
CA PHE A 102 10.82 -3.13 19.44
C PHE A 102 10.09 -2.47 18.25
N GLY A 103 9.18 -3.19 17.60
CA GLY A 103 8.44 -2.67 16.44
C GLY A 103 7.64 -1.41 16.78
N VAL A 104 6.95 -1.36 17.93
CA VAL A 104 6.19 -0.17 18.36
C VAL A 104 7.09 1.03 18.64
N VAL A 105 8.22 0.82 19.33
CA VAL A 105 9.17 1.90 19.61
C VAL A 105 9.74 2.48 18.31
N VAL A 106 10.16 1.62 17.40
CA VAL A 106 10.76 2.05 16.12
C VAL A 106 9.73 2.71 15.20
N SER A 107 8.49 2.20 15.16
CA SER A 107 7.39 2.85 14.42
C SER A 107 7.11 4.25 14.99
N SER A 108 7.08 4.41 16.31
CA SER A 108 6.90 5.71 16.95
C SER A 108 8.05 6.68 16.61
N ALA A 109 9.28 6.18 16.57
CA ALA A 109 10.42 6.97 16.11
C ALA A 109 10.24 7.42 14.64
N GLY A 110 9.76 6.53 13.77
CA GLY A 110 9.42 6.85 12.38
C GLY A 110 8.38 7.97 12.28
N VAL A 111 7.31 7.91 13.10
CA VAL A 111 6.27 8.96 13.18
C VAL A 111 6.87 10.30 13.60
N ILE A 112 7.68 10.32 14.65
CA ILE A 112 8.33 11.54 15.18
C ILE A 112 9.26 12.15 14.13
N VAL A 113 10.12 11.35 13.52
CA VAL A 113 11.05 11.80 12.47
C VAL A 113 10.26 12.28 11.23
N GLY A 114 9.20 11.57 10.84
CA GLY A 114 8.31 11.97 9.75
C GLY A 114 7.66 13.33 10.02
N GLY A 115 7.12 13.54 11.21
CA GLY A 115 6.56 14.84 11.62
C GLY A 115 7.58 15.97 11.62
N PHE A 116 8.79 15.70 12.11
CA PHE A 116 9.90 16.66 12.05
C PHE A 116 10.29 17.01 10.61
N CYS A 117 10.37 16.00 9.74
CA CYS A 117 10.65 16.23 8.30
C CYS A 117 9.54 17.04 7.63
N VAL A 118 8.27 16.78 7.93
CA VAL A 118 7.15 17.60 7.45
C VAL A 118 7.31 19.05 7.86
N ALA A 119 7.67 19.32 9.12
CA ALA A 119 7.84 20.67 9.63
C ALA A 119 9.07 21.40 9.03
N LYS A 120 10.16 20.69 8.73
CA LYS A 120 11.42 21.28 8.27
C LYS A 120 11.59 21.29 6.76
N LEU A 121 11.21 20.21 6.08
CA LEU A 121 11.40 20.04 4.64
C LEU A 121 10.15 20.37 3.84
N GLY A 122 9.00 20.46 4.52
CA GLY A 122 7.68 20.61 3.93
C GLY A 122 7.04 19.28 3.55
N ILE A 123 5.72 19.33 3.35
CA ILE A 123 4.86 18.14 3.16
C ILE A 123 5.24 17.34 1.92
N VAL A 124 5.35 18.03 0.76
CA VAL A 124 5.58 17.36 -0.53
C VAL A 124 6.93 16.65 -0.59
N ARG A 125 8.00 17.30 -0.08
CA ARG A 125 9.33 16.68 -0.04
C ARG A 125 9.36 15.47 0.89
N THR A 126 8.73 15.58 2.06
CA THR A 126 8.64 14.47 3.01
C THR A 126 7.84 13.31 2.44
N MET A 127 6.74 13.58 1.70
CA MET A 127 5.98 12.58 0.99
C MET A 127 6.84 11.83 -0.04
N VAL A 128 7.67 12.54 -0.82
CA VAL A 128 8.58 11.89 -1.78
C VAL A 128 9.59 11.00 -1.06
N ILE A 129 10.19 11.47 0.05
CA ILE A 129 11.11 10.65 0.86
C ILE A 129 10.38 9.40 1.39
N GLY A 130 9.16 9.58 1.90
CA GLY A 130 8.34 8.48 2.41
C GLY A 130 7.95 7.46 1.34
N ALA A 131 7.81 7.87 0.07
CA ALA A 131 7.53 6.97 -1.04
C ALA A 131 8.63 5.91 -1.24
N PHE A 132 9.89 6.21 -0.89
CA PHE A 132 10.99 5.24 -0.92
C PHE A 132 10.94 4.22 0.21
N ALA A 133 10.22 4.52 1.29
CA ALA A 133 10.23 3.70 2.49
C ALA A 133 9.74 2.27 2.24
N SER A 134 8.64 2.10 1.49
CA SER A 134 8.07 0.79 1.19
C SER A 134 8.95 -0.07 0.27
N PRO A 135 9.46 0.42 -0.87
CA PRO A 135 10.43 -0.35 -1.68
C PRO A 135 11.66 -0.77 -0.89
N VAL A 136 12.19 0.10 -0.03
CA VAL A 136 13.37 -0.21 0.78
C VAL A 136 13.06 -1.31 1.80
N SER A 137 11.93 -1.24 2.51
CA SER A 137 11.57 -2.28 3.47
C SER A 137 11.34 -3.63 2.80
N ASN A 138 10.74 -3.67 1.61
CA ASN A 138 10.55 -4.90 0.84
C ASN A 138 11.87 -5.54 0.40
N LEU A 139 12.89 -4.74 0.02
CA LEU A 139 14.22 -5.25 -0.26
C LEU A 139 14.89 -5.83 0.99
N VAL A 140 14.66 -5.22 2.16
CA VAL A 140 15.19 -5.77 3.42
C VAL A 140 14.53 -7.10 3.76
N PHE A 141 13.24 -7.29 3.46
CA PHE A 141 12.59 -8.60 3.59
C PHE A 141 13.11 -9.64 2.58
N ALA A 142 13.39 -9.23 1.34
CA ALA A 142 14.06 -10.11 0.39
C ALA A 142 15.45 -10.53 0.90
N TRP A 143 16.21 -9.61 1.49
CA TRP A 143 17.48 -9.91 2.15
C TRP A 143 17.29 -10.87 3.35
N LEU A 144 16.31 -10.62 4.23
CA LEU A 144 16.01 -11.51 5.36
C LEU A 144 15.69 -12.94 4.89
N ALA A 145 14.92 -13.08 3.81
CA ALA A 145 14.60 -14.39 3.24
C ALA A 145 15.86 -15.20 2.89
N ALA A 146 16.92 -14.55 2.41
CA ALA A 146 18.18 -15.18 2.04
C ALA A 146 19.12 -15.41 3.23
N GLN A 147 18.93 -14.75 4.38
CA GLN A 147 19.74 -14.95 5.60
C GLN A 147 19.31 -16.19 6.41
N GLY A 148 18.05 -16.58 6.30
CA GLY A 148 17.47 -17.64 7.15
C GLY A 148 17.03 -17.13 8.52
N PRO A 149 16.84 -18.02 9.53
CA PRO A 149 16.25 -17.69 10.83
C PRO A 149 17.25 -17.03 11.79
N GLU A 150 17.89 -15.98 11.34
CA GLU A 150 18.81 -15.15 12.12
C GLU A 150 18.04 -14.04 12.85
N VAL A 151 18.00 -14.08 14.19
CA VAL A 151 17.23 -13.10 15.00
C VAL A 151 17.74 -11.67 14.79
N SER A 152 19.03 -11.47 14.63
CA SER A 152 19.63 -10.17 14.34
C SER A 152 19.12 -9.59 13.01
N ALA A 153 19.01 -10.43 11.98
CA ALA A 153 18.46 -10.04 10.69
C ALA A 153 16.95 -9.73 10.78
N LEU A 154 16.21 -10.49 11.60
CA LEU A 154 14.79 -10.23 11.89
C LEU A 154 14.60 -8.87 12.54
N VAL A 155 15.42 -8.54 13.54
CA VAL A 155 15.39 -7.23 14.23
C VAL A 155 15.64 -6.09 13.25
N VAL A 156 16.63 -6.23 12.36
CA VAL A 156 16.91 -5.22 11.32
C VAL A 156 15.72 -5.08 10.38
N ALA A 157 15.19 -6.18 9.86
CA ALA A 157 14.10 -6.15 8.90
C ALA A 157 12.83 -5.54 9.51
N ILE A 158 12.42 -5.98 10.70
CA ILE A 158 11.28 -5.41 11.42
C ILE A 158 11.52 -3.94 11.79
N GLY A 159 12.75 -3.60 12.17
CA GLY A 159 13.13 -2.21 12.49
C GLY A 159 12.97 -1.29 11.28
N VAL A 160 13.55 -1.65 10.15
CA VAL A 160 13.45 -0.86 8.91
C VAL A 160 12.00 -0.72 8.48
N ASP A 161 11.24 -1.81 8.48
CA ASP A 161 9.83 -1.80 8.06
C ASP A 161 8.94 -0.92 8.97
N ASN A 162 9.06 -1.08 10.29
CA ASN A 162 8.27 -0.28 11.22
C ASN A 162 8.64 1.20 11.18
N PHE A 163 9.93 1.53 11.08
CA PHE A 163 10.37 2.92 10.90
C PHE A 163 9.81 3.50 9.61
N ALA A 164 9.99 2.79 8.50
CA ALA A 164 9.51 3.18 7.19
C ALA A 164 7.99 3.39 7.18
N SER A 165 7.24 2.48 7.80
CA SER A 165 5.78 2.53 7.91
C SER A 165 5.31 3.73 8.74
N GLY A 166 5.95 4.02 9.88
CA GLY A 166 5.67 5.19 10.70
C GLY A 166 5.96 6.50 9.97
N PHE A 167 7.12 6.60 9.34
CA PHE A 167 7.55 7.76 8.57
C PHE A 167 6.63 8.03 7.37
N ALA A 168 6.46 7.04 6.50
CA ALA A 168 5.64 7.15 5.30
C ALA A 168 4.17 7.40 5.61
N GLY A 169 3.65 6.76 6.68
CA GLY A 169 2.29 6.99 7.17
C GLY A 169 2.07 8.44 7.58
N THR A 170 2.98 9.01 8.35
CA THR A 170 2.91 10.43 8.77
C THR A 170 2.98 11.37 7.58
N ALA A 171 3.90 11.12 6.65
CA ALA A 171 4.03 11.92 5.43
C ALA A 171 2.76 11.89 4.57
N LEU A 172 2.16 10.71 4.38
CA LEU A 172 0.93 10.56 3.61
C LEU A 172 -0.28 11.24 4.29
N ILE A 173 -0.42 11.08 5.62
CA ILE A 173 -1.49 11.73 6.38
C ILE A 173 -1.39 13.25 6.26
N ALA A 174 -0.19 13.80 6.44
CA ALA A 174 0.05 15.24 6.26
C ALA A 174 -0.27 15.68 4.83
N TYR A 175 0.13 14.90 3.84
CA TYR A 175 -0.15 15.19 2.44
C TYR A 175 -1.66 15.16 2.14
N MET A 176 -2.37 14.11 2.51
CA MET A 176 -3.82 14.04 2.31
C MET A 176 -4.56 15.18 3.01
N SER A 177 -4.11 15.56 4.22
CA SER A 177 -4.69 16.71 4.95
C SER A 177 -4.47 18.03 4.21
N SER A 178 -3.31 18.23 3.59
CA SER A 178 -3.01 19.46 2.83
C SER A 178 -3.82 19.60 1.54
N LEU A 179 -4.33 18.51 1.02
CA LEU A 179 -5.16 18.50 -0.20
C LEU A 179 -6.62 18.86 0.06
N THR A 180 -7.06 18.86 1.31
CA THR A 180 -8.47 19.16 1.65
C THR A 180 -8.76 20.66 1.61
N SER A 181 -9.99 21.04 1.22
CA SER A 181 -10.48 22.41 1.32
C SER A 181 -11.23 22.64 2.63
N VAL A 182 -11.28 23.89 3.09
CA VAL A 182 -11.92 24.27 4.37
C VAL A 182 -13.41 23.85 4.42
N GLY A 183 -14.12 23.96 3.29
CA GLY A 183 -15.55 23.60 3.21
C GLY A 183 -15.83 22.10 3.18
N PHE A 184 -14.86 21.26 2.80
CA PHE A 184 -15.06 19.83 2.54
C PHE A 184 -14.04 18.93 3.23
N THR A 185 -13.31 19.44 4.23
CA THR A 185 -12.18 18.74 4.88
C THR A 185 -12.49 17.31 5.27
N ALA A 186 -13.59 17.09 6.01
CA ALA A 186 -13.95 15.77 6.51
C ALA A 186 -14.25 14.77 5.37
N THR A 187 -15.03 15.21 4.37
CA THR A 187 -15.46 14.33 3.26
C THR A 187 -14.30 14.03 2.31
N GLN A 188 -13.50 15.04 1.94
CA GLN A 188 -12.34 14.83 1.08
C GLN A 188 -11.31 13.92 1.76
N TYR A 189 -11.01 14.14 3.04
CA TYR A 189 -10.11 13.27 3.78
C TYR A 189 -10.62 11.84 3.90
N ALA A 190 -11.93 11.65 4.14
CA ALA A 190 -12.54 10.33 4.18
C ALA A 190 -12.44 9.61 2.81
N LEU A 191 -12.67 10.33 1.71
CA LEU A 191 -12.49 9.80 0.35
C LEU A 191 -11.04 9.39 0.07
N PHE A 192 -10.07 10.23 0.41
CA PHE A 192 -8.64 9.92 0.25
C PHE A 192 -8.24 8.73 1.10
N SER A 193 -8.70 8.66 2.35
CA SER A 193 -8.42 7.54 3.25
C SER A 193 -9.01 6.22 2.74
N SER A 194 -10.21 6.27 2.16
CA SER A 194 -10.83 5.10 1.54
C SER A 194 -10.07 4.65 0.29
N LEU A 195 -9.68 5.60 -0.56
CA LEU A 195 -8.90 5.34 -1.76
C LEU A 195 -7.53 4.75 -1.44
N TYR A 196 -6.89 5.22 -0.39
CA TYR A 196 -5.64 4.68 0.13
C TYR A 196 -5.77 3.25 0.65
N ALA A 197 -6.85 2.95 1.39
CA ALA A 197 -6.97 1.69 2.13
C ALA A 197 -7.49 0.52 1.29
N LEU A 198 -8.42 0.77 0.34
CA LEU A 198 -9.14 -0.28 -0.38
C LEU A 198 -8.25 -1.10 -1.33
N PRO A 199 -7.43 -0.50 -2.23
CA PRO A 199 -6.65 -1.28 -3.19
C PRO A 199 -5.65 -2.21 -2.52
N GLY A 200 -4.97 -1.73 -1.47
CA GLY A 200 -4.03 -2.53 -0.70
C GLY A 200 -4.68 -3.77 -0.07
N LYS A 201 -5.88 -3.63 0.51
CA LYS A 201 -6.62 -4.76 1.11
C LYS A 201 -7.10 -5.77 0.08
N LEU A 202 -7.54 -5.32 -1.09
CA LEU A 202 -7.96 -6.21 -2.18
C LEU A 202 -6.79 -7.04 -2.72
N ILE A 203 -5.65 -6.42 -2.94
CA ILE A 203 -4.45 -7.09 -3.46
C ILE A 203 -3.81 -7.97 -2.38
N ALA A 204 -3.83 -7.55 -1.12
CA ALA A 204 -3.27 -8.30 0.00
C ALA A 204 -3.86 -9.71 0.14
N SER A 205 -5.11 -9.93 -0.25
CA SER A 205 -5.74 -11.25 -0.26
C SER A 205 -5.10 -12.23 -1.26
N GLN A 206 -4.35 -11.75 -2.24
CA GLN A 206 -3.68 -12.56 -3.27
C GLN A 206 -2.21 -12.86 -2.95
N SER A 207 -1.64 -12.28 -1.89
CA SER A 207 -0.20 -12.38 -1.60
C SER A 207 0.30 -13.81 -1.46
N GLY A 208 -0.45 -14.68 -0.76
CA GLY A 208 -0.11 -16.10 -0.63
C GLY A 208 -0.05 -16.83 -1.98
N ARG A 209 -1.04 -16.58 -2.85
CA ARG A 209 -1.06 -17.17 -4.20
C ARG A 209 0.11 -16.73 -5.07
N LEU A 210 0.55 -15.48 -4.93
CA LEU A 210 1.70 -14.96 -5.66
C LEU A 210 2.99 -15.65 -5.21
N VAL A 211 3.16 -15.86 -3.90
CA VAL A 211 4.31 -16.63 -3.37
C VAL A 211 4.28 -18.07 -3.87
N GLU A 212 3.14 -18.77 -3.78
CA GLU A 212 2.99 -20.14 -4.27
C GLU A 212 3.25 -20.24 -5.78
N ALA A 213 2.72 -19.31 -6.57
CA ALA A 213 2.97 -19.26 -8.02
C ALA A 213 4.46 -19.06 -8.33
N GLY A 214 5.13 -18.17 -7.59
CA GLY A 214 6.57 -17.97 -7.67
C GLY A 214 7.35 -19.24 -7.29
N ALA A 215 6.94 -19.93 -6.23
CA ALA A 215 7.56 -21.15 -5.76
C ALA A 215 7.40 -22.31 -6.78
N ARG A 216 6.20 -22.51 -7.32
CA ARG A 216 5.95 -23.49 -8.39
C ARG A 216 6.76 -23.18 -9.65
N SER A 217 6.80 -21.92 -10.07
CA SER A 217 7.65 -21.50 -11.19
C SER A 217 9.13 -21.80 -10.94
N ALA A 218 9.61 -21.63 -9.70
CA ALA A 218 10.98 -22.00 -9.34
C ALA A 218 11.19 -23.51 -9.37
N GLU A 219 10.23 -24.31 -8.90
CA GLU A 219 10.29 -25.77 -8.92
C GLU A 219 10.37 -26.31 -10.34
N ASP A 220 9.54 -25.80 -11.23
CA ASP A 220 9.44 -26.20 -12.65
C ASP A 220 10.56 -25.64 -13.54
N GLY A 221 11.55 -24.93 -12.97
CA GLY A 221 12.65 -24.33 -13.73
C GLY A 221 12.28 -23.06 -14.50
N GLY A 222 11.18 -22.39 -14.13
CA GLY A 222 10.73 -21.13 -14.73
C GLY A 222 11.56 -19.91 -14.25
N PHE A 223 11.03 -18.71 -14.48
CA PHE A 223 11.75 -17.44 -14.26
C PHE A 223 12.31 -17.29 -12.83
N THR A 224 11.58 -17.73 -11.83
CA THR A 224 11.99 -17.59 -10.41
C THR A 224 13.03 -18.64 -9.98
N ALA A 225 13.30 -19.65 -10.80
CA ALA A 225 14.33 -20.67 -10.54
C ALA A 225 15.74 -20.08 -10.39
N VAL A 226 15.99 -18.93 -11.01
CA VAL A 226 17.28 -18.19 -10.90
C VAL A 226 17.60 -17.82 -9.45
N PHE A 227 16.61 -17.74 -8.58
CA PHE A 227 16.80 -17.40 -7.17
C PHE A 227 17.02 -18.62 -6.26
N LYS A 228 16.75 -19.87 -6.71
CA LYS A 228 16.92 -21.08 -5.88
C LYS A 228 18.30 -21.20 -5.22
N PRO A 229 19.44 -20.89 -5.91
CA PRO A 229 20.75 -21.03 -5.30
C PRO A 229 20.98 -20.18 -4.05
N LEU A 230 20.22 -19.10 -3.86
CA LEU A 230 20.29 -18.26 -2.66
C LEU A 230 19.81 -19.01 -1.41
N PHE A 231 18.96 -20.02 -1.58
CA PHE A 231 18.28 -20.74 -0.50
C PHE A 231 18.83 -22.15 -0.24
N GLU A 232 19.73 -22.63 -1.08
CA GLU A 232 20.38 -23.96 -0.90
C GLU A 232 21.30 -24.01 0.32
N ARG A 233 21.75 -22.85 0.81
CA ARG A 233 22.68 -22.73 1.94
C ARG A 233 21.98 -22.45 3.27
N LEU A 234 20.65 -22.39 3.28
CA LEU A 234 19.91 -22.14 4.51
C LEU A 234 20.03 -23.32 5.48
N PRO A 235 19.94 -23.09 6.80
CA PRO A 235 19.93 -24.14 7.81
C PRO A 235 18.88 -25.20 7.53
N ALA A 236 19.22 -26.44 7.86
CA ALA A 236 18.29 -27.58 7.73
C ALA A 236 16.98 -27.28 8.52
N GLY A 237 15.84 -27.44 7.87
CA GLY A 237 14.53 -27.15 8.44
C GLY A 237 13.95 -25.79 8.05
N SER A 238 14.78 -24.82 7.59
CA SER A 238 14.25 -23.55 7.07
C SER A 238 13.38 -23.80 5.85
N LEU A 239 12.21 -23.19 5.82
CA LEU A 239 11.20 -23.31 4.75
C LEU A 239 10.62 -24.71 4.55
N ALA A 240 10.97 -25.69 5.38
CA ALA A 240 10.61 -27.09 5.17
C ALA A 240 9.10 -27.34 5.34
N GLU A 241 8.47 -26.78 6.37
CA GLU A 241 7.04 -26.98 6.68
C GLU A 241 6.16 -26.31 5.61
N GLY A 242 6.46 -25.04 5.26
CA GLY A 242 5.74 -24.33 4.21
C GLY A 242 5.92 -24.96 2.83
N ALA A 243 7.14 -25.45 2.53
CA ALA A 243 7.43 -26.17 1.29
C ALA A 243 6.65 -27.47 1.17
N ALA A 244 6.60 -28.27 2.24
CA ALA A 244 5.81 -29.51 2.29
C ALA A 244 4.32 -29.23 2.07
N THR A 245 3.79 -28.15 2.68
CA THR A 245 2.39 -27.76 2.52
C THR A 245 2.08 -27.29 1.08
N SER A 246 3.03 -26.62 0.44
CA SER A 246 2.88 -26.09 -0.93
C SER A 246 3.25 -27.11 -2.02
N GLY A 247 3.81 -28.28 -1.63
CA GLY A 247 4.23 -29.34 -2.56
C GLY A 247 5.44 -28.96 -3.42
N VAL A 248 6.37 -28.16 -2.88
CA VAL A 248 7.58 -27.69 -3.56
C VAL A 248 8.82 -27.93 -2.68
N THR A 249 10.02 -27.76 -3.23
CA THR A 249 11.25 -27.81 -2.43
C THR A 249 11.43 -26.56 -1.57
N PRO A 250 12.15 -26.62 -0.42
CA PRO A 250 12.43 -25.43 0.40
C PRO A 250 13.10 -24.31 -0.37
N ALA A 251 14.04 -24.61 -1.25
CA ALA A 251 14.71 -23.62 -2.10
C ALA A 251 13.74 -22.96 -3.09
N ALA A 252 12.77 -23.69 -3.61
CA ALA A 252 11.74 -23.12 -4.48
C ALA A 252 10.78 -22.22 -3.71
N LEU A 253 10.37 -22.58 -2.49
CA LEU A 253 9.55 -21.72 -1.65
C LEU A 253 10.27 -20.43 -1.30
N GLY A 254 11.56 -20.51 -0.93
CA GLY A 254 12.40 -19.33 -0.69
C GLY A 254 12.50 -18.42 -1.91
N ALA A 255 12.70 -18.99 -3.10
CA ALA A 255 12.68 -18.26 -4.36
C ALA A 255 11.32 -17.58 -4.62
N GLY A 256 10.20 -18.21 -4.25
CA GLY A 256 8.86 -17.65 -4.31
C GLY A 256 8.69 -16.42 -3.41
N TYR A 257 9.11 -16.49 -2.15
CA TYR A 257 9.11 -15.35 -1.23
C TYR A 257 10.00 -14.21 -1.74
N PHE A 258 11.21 -14.52 -2.17
CA PHE A 258 12.16 -13.54 -2.70
C PHE A 258 11.59 -12.80 -3.92
N ALA A 259 11.06 -13.56 -4.88
CA ALA A 259 10.42 -12.99 -6.06
C ALA A 259 9.22 -12.11 -5.71
N PHE A 260 8.42 -12.50 -4.71
CA PHE A 260 7.30 -11.72 -4.22
C PHE A 260 7.74 -10.39 -3.60
N PHE A 261 8.80 -10.37 -2.79
CA PHE A 261 9.34 -9.13 -2.25
C PHE A 261 9.93 -8.22 -3.33
N LEU A 262 10.61 -8.78 -4.33
CA LEU A 262 11.08 -8.00 -5.48
C LEU A 262 9.92 -7.43 -6.29
N TYR A 263 8.88 -8.21 -6.55
CA TYR A 263 7.67 -7.75 -7.22
C TYR A 263 7.02 -6.58 -6.46
N SER A 264 6.91 -6.71 -5.14
CA SER A 264 6.39 -5.64 -4.28
C SER A 264 7.26 -4.39 -4.31
N THR A 265 8.58 -4.56 -4.37
CA THR A 265 9.53 -3.44 -4.55
C THR A 265 9.27 -2.72 -5.87
N VAL A 266 9.07 -3.45 -6.96
CA VAL A 266 8.76 -2.86 -8.28
C VAL A 266 7.45 -2.06 -8.22
N ILE A 267 6.42 -2.58 -7.57
CA ILE A 267 5.17 -1.82 -7.35
C ILE A 267 5.46 -0.53 -6.59
N GLY A 268 6.28 -0.58 -5.53
CA GLY A 268 6.67 0.60 -4.76
C GLY A 268 7.43 1.65 -5.59
N VAL A 269 8.23 1.22 -6.57
CA VAL A 269 8.92 2.15 -7.49
C VAL A 269 7.93 2.98 -8.31
N PHE A 270 6.78 2.43 -8.70
CA PHE A 270 5.75 3.23 -9.38
C PHE A 270 5.21 4.34 -8.48
N ALA A 271 5.02 4.07 -7.18
CA ALA A 271 4.63 5.11 -6.23
C ALA A 271 5.70 6.22 -6.12
N VAL A 272 6.99 5.85 -6.11
CA VAL A 272 8.11 6.81 -6.10
C VAL A 272 8.08 7.68 -7.35
N LEU A 273 7.97 7.09 -8.54
CA LEU A 273 7.92 7.84 -9.80
C LEU A 273 6.74 8.80 -9.84
N LEU A 274 5.58 8.34 -9.38
CA LEU A 274 4.38 9.16 -9.33
C LEU A 274 4.49 10.27 -8.29
N ALA A 275 5.13 10.01 -7.14
CA ALA A 275 5.41 11.02 -6.13
C ALA A 275 6.32 12.14 -6.66
N PHE A 276 7.37 11.79 -7.41
CA PHE A 276 8.20 12.79 -8.10
C PHE A 276 7.44 13.58 -9.15
N TYR A 277 6.62 12.91 -9.95
CA TYR A 277 5.81 13.58 -10.97
C TYR A 277 4.86 14.61 -10.35
N VAL A 278 4.14 14.20 -9.30
CA VAL A 278 3.22 15.08 -8.58
C VAL A 278 3.99 16.22 -7.91
N ALA A 279 5.08 15.92 -7.20
CA ALA A 279 5.88 16.92 -6.51
C ALA A 279 6.42 18.02 -7.43
N LYS A 280 6.74 17.66 -8.68
CA LYS A 280 7.23 18.62 -9.69
C LYS A 280 6.12 19.49 -10.28
N ARG A 281 4.89 18.97 -10.38
CA ARG A 281 3.76 19.63 -11.06
C ARG A 281 2.81 20.38 -10.12
N GLN A 282 2.74 19.97 -8.85
CA GLN A 282 1.79 20.52 -7.89
C GLN A 282 1.95 22.03 -7.65
N PRO A 283 3.17 22.60 -7.52
CA PRO A 283 3.30 24.05 -7.34
C PRO A 283 2.74 24.86 -8.51
N GLN A 284 2.85 24.36 -9.74
CA GLN A 284 2.29 25.01 -10.93
C GLN A 284 0.76 24.92 -10.93
N ALA A 285 0.20 23.75 -10.61
CA ALA A 285 -1.26 23.58 -10.56
C ALA A 285 -1.91 24.46 -9.48
N GLU A 286 -1.26 24.62 -8.34
CA GLU A 286 -1.73 25.50 -7.26
C GLU A 286 -1.66 26.98 -7.65
N ALA A 287 -0.60 27.40 -8.37
CA ALA A 287 -0.47 28.76 -8.88
C ALA A 287 -1.54 29.09 -9.92
N ASP A 288 -1.75 28.17 -10.89
CA ASP A 288 -2.79 28.32 -11.93
C ASP A 288 -4.20 28.38 -11.35
N ALA A 289 -4.46 27.63 -10.25
CA ALA A 289 -5.74 27.66 -9.55
C ALA A 289 -5.95 29.01 -8.83
N ALA A 290 -4.94 29.51 -8.15
CA ALA A 290 -4.99 30.80 -7.46
C ALA A 290 -5.21 31.97 -8.42
N GLU A 291 -4.58 31.95 -9.60
CA GLU A 291 -4.75 32.95 -10.64
C GLU A 291 -6.20 32.98 -11.15
N LYS A 292 -6.78 31.81 -11.44
CA LYS A 292 -8.18 31.69 -11.86
C LYS A 292 -9.18 32.17 -10.82
N GLU A 293 -8.91 31.91 -9.52
CA GLU A 293 -9.75 32.41 -8.43
C GLU A 293 -9.67 33.93 -8.31
N ALA A 294 -8.49 34.53 -8.51
CA ALA A 294 -8.30 35.97 -8.50
C ALA A 294 -9.01 36.65 -9.68
N GLU A 295 -8.99 36.05 -10.87
CA GLU A 295 -9.71 36.55 -12.05
C GLU A 295 -11.24 36.43 -11.93
N ALA A 296 -11.73 35.44 -11.17
CA ALA A 296 -13.17 35.22 -10.99
C ALA A 296 -13.81 36.13 -9.93
N GLN A 297 -13.03 36.85 -9.10
CA GLN A 297 -13.55 37.80 -8.11
C GLN A 297 -13.77 39.14 -8.80
N PRO A 298 -15.06 39.60 -9.01
CA PRO A 298 -15.36 40.89 -9.56
C PRO A 298 -14.94 41.98 -8.56
N SER A 299 -14.22 42.97 -9.08
CA SER A 299 -13.82 44.20 -8.38
C SER A 299 -15.01 45.03 -7.90
#